data_8186f6403c9d7cb24f13b166ffb48564
#
_entry.id   8186f6403c9d7cb24f13b166ffb48564
#
_cell.length_a   1.000
_cell.length_b   1.000
_cell.length_c   1.000
_cell.angle_alpha   90.00
_cell.angle_beta   90.00
_cell.angle_gamma   90.00
#
_symmetry.space_group_name_H-M   'P 1'
#
loop_
_entity.id
_entity.type
_entity.pdbx_description
1 polymer ?
#
loop_
_entity_poly.entity_id
_entity_poly.type
_entity_poly.pdbx_seq_one_letter_code
_entity_poly.pdbx_strand_id
1 'polypeptide(L)'
;MKPRNFEIFKKRLEEAGMINLAYDFMMASGKWSALLYRADIEMNLRTPEWGGFQLLDLQDYPGQGSAYVGILDAFMESKGLIAPEEWRHFCSEVVPLFCTEKFCWTNDEALTGEVEIANYSESDLNSKQLSWTLTDSKQQVLDKGVLPLQVKQGELAKVGTLKPAIASVRKAEKVTLALSIDGTPYRNDYSLWIYPAADKEGAPSEDICVTDDLDAHLKYLTEGGKVLWFPSKDKHKDQTVGGLFQTDYWNYRMFRTICENLDRPVSPGTLGILTDPGHPALADFPTEFHTNWQWFPIIKQSYPMILDRLSDDYRPIVQVIDNVERNHKLGLLFEFKVGNGKLLVCMSDLKAVQDKPEARQFYRSILEYMESSAFAPSYSLSAKDLQDLFTAKVKTGEMKKLFNISSYK
;
A
#
# COMPACT_ATOMS: atom_id res chain seq x y z
N MET A 1 -13.02 -29.68 -15.49
CA MET A 1 -13.95 -28.57 -15.17
C MET A 1 -13.32 -27.30 -15.73
N LYS A 2 -14.09 -26.39 -16.37
CA LYS A 2 -13.52 -25.12 -16.86
C LYS A 2 -13.55 -24.08 -15.72
N PRO A 3 -12.46 -23.34 -15.45
CA PRO A 3 -12.41 -22.30 -14.43
C PRO A 3 -13.09 -21.02 -14.94
N ARG A 4 -14.41 -21.03 -15.01
CA ARG A 4 -15.21 -19.95 -15.63
C ARG A 4 -15.02 -18.58 -14.99
N ASN A 5 -14.73 -18.53 -13.70
CA ASN A 5 -14.44 -17.25 -13.02
C ASN A 5 -13.18 -16.60 -13.57
N PHE A 6 -12.11 -17.36 -13.81
CA PHE A 6 -10.89 -16.82 -14.45
C PHE A 6 -11.15 -16.33 -15.87
N GLU A 7 -11.97 -17.07 -16.64
CA GLU A 7 -12.36 -16.63 -17.97
C GLU A 7 -13.13 -15.30 -17.92
N ILE A 8 -14.05 -15.14 -16.94
CA ILE A 8 -14.82 -13.91 -16.74
C ILE A 8 -13.93 -12.76 -16.28
N PHE A 9 -13.04 -12.99 -15.30
CA PHE A 9 -12.15 -11.95 -14.80
C PHE A 9 -11.16 -11.50 -15.87
N LYS A 10 -10.58 -12.43 -16.63
CA LYS A 10 -9.75 -12.14 -17.78
C LYS A 10 -10.48 -11.26 -18.79
N LYS A 11 -11.68 -11.67 -19.21
CA LYS A 11 -12.48 -10.92 -20.17
C LYS A 11 -12.79 -9.50 -19.68
N ARG A 12 -13.16 -9.32 -18.41
CA ARG A 12 -13.42 -7.99 -17.83
C ARG A 12 -12.17 -7.11 -17.82
N LEU A 13 -11.01 -7.68 -17.51
CA LEU A 13 -9.75 -6.96 -17.52
C LEU A 13 -9.31 -6.60 -18.95
N GLU A 14 -9.60 -7.48 -19.94
CA GLU A 14 -9.43 -7.19 -21.36
C GLU A 14 -10.32 -6.03 -21.80
N GLU A 15 -11.60 -6.06 -21.44
CA GLU A 15 -12.58 -4.99 -21.74
C GLU A 15 -12.20 -3.65 -21.08
N ALA A 16 -11.51 -3.68 -19.95
CA ALA A 16 -10.98 -2.50 -19.25
C ALA A 16 -9.62 -2.02 -19.81
N GLY A 17 -9.07 -2.67 -20.85
CA GLY A 17 -7.79 -2.31 -21.46
C GLY A 17 -6.57 -2.54 -20.57
N MET A 18 -6.68 -3.39 -19.56
CA MET A 18 -5.61 -3.59 -18.55
C MET A 18 -5.09 -5.03 -18.46
N ILE A 19 -5.39 -5.88 -19.43
CA ILE A 19 -4.99 -7.31 -19.37
C ILE A 19 -3.48 -7.51 -19.26
N ASN A 20 -2.69 -6.63 -19.83
CA ASN A 20 -1.23 -6.64 -19.75
C ASN A 20 -0.70 -6.34 -18.33
N LEU A 21 -1.52 -5.79 -17.44
CA LEU A 21 -1.20 -5.56 -16.03
C LEU A 21 -1.66 -6.70 -15.11
N ALA A 22 -2.28 -7.76 -15.63
CA ALA A 22 -2.84 -8.83 -14.80
C ALA A 22 -1.83 -9.44 -13.83
N TYR A 23 -0.61 -9.69 -14.30
CA TYR A 23 0.48 -10.21 -13.48
C TYR A 23 0.94 -9.20 -12.43
N ASP A 24 1.13 -7.95 -12.80
CA ASP A 24 1.56 -6.88 -11.90
C ASP A 24 0.52 -6.62 -10.80
N PHE A 25 -0.77 -6.64 -11.16
CA PHE A 25 -1.86 -6.53 -10.18
C PHE A 25 -1.88 -7.70 -9.20
N MET A 26 -1.71 -8.93 -9.71
CA MET A 26 -1.60 -10.12 -8.87
C MET A 26 -0.41 -10.01 -7.91
N MET A 27 0.76 -9.64 -8.41
CA MET A 27 1.97 -9.53 -7.60
C MET A 27 1.84 -8.40 -6.57
N ALA A 28 1.37 -7.21 -6.96
CA ALA A 28 1.28 -6.08 -6.05
C ALA A 28 0.21 -6.31 -4.96
N SER A 29 -0.99 -6.78 -5.32
CA SER A 29 -2.02 -7.12 -4.34
C SER A 29 -1.63 -8.29 -3.46
N GLY A 30 -0.97 -9.31 -4.02
CA GLY A 30 -0.52 -10.49 -3.29
C GLY A 30 0.63 -10.20 -2.31
N LYS A 31 1.60 -9.38 -2.68
CA LYS A 31 2.67 -8.91 -1.77
C LYS A 31 2.07 -8.13 -0.59
N TRP A 32 1.08 -7.28 -0.86
CA TRP A 32 0.36 -6.59 0.20
C TRP A 32 -0.43 -7.55 1.10
N SER A 33 -1.11 -8.54 0.51
CA SER A 33 -1.78 -9.60 1.26
C SER A 33 -0.84 -10.34 2.19
N ALA A 34 0.37 -10.69 1.74
CA ALA A 34 1.38 -11.35 2.58
C ALA A 34 1.79 -10.49 3.78
N LEU A 35 1.93 -9.16 3.61
CA LEU A 35 2.20 -8.24 4.72
C LEU A 35 1.03 -8.15 5.71
N LEU A 36 -0.21 -8.22 5.23
CA LEU A 36 -1.41 -8.25 6.09
C LEU A 36 -1.49 -9.56 6.88
N TYR A 37 -1.24 -10.71 6.25
CA TYR A 37 -1.14 -12.00 6.95
C TYR A 37 -0.09 -11.98 8.06
N ARG A 38 1.09 -11.43 7.75
CA ARG A 38 2.14 -11.25 8.74
C ARG A 38 1.65 -10.41 9.93
N ALA A 39 1.02 -9.26 9.66
CA ALA A 39 0.53 -8.37 10.70
C ALA A 39 -0.51 -9.05 11.60
N ASP A 40 -1.45 -9.82 11.02
CA ASP A 40 -2.46 -10.55 11.75
C ASP A 40 -1.85 -11.67 12.61
N ILE A 41 -0.90 -12.45 12.07
CA ILE A 41 -0.21 -13.50 12.82
C ILE A 41 0.60 -12.91 13.96
N GLU A 42 1.39 -11.85 13.71
CA GLU A 42 2.17 -11.19 14.77
C GLU A 42 1.27 -10.56 15.85
N MET A 43 0.12 -10.01 15.49
CA MET A 43 -0.86 -9.50 16.45
C MET A 43 -1.41 -10.61 17.35
N ASN A 44 -1.71 -11.77 16.79
CA ASN A 44 -2.10 -12.95 17.56
C ASN A 44 -0.99 -13.40 18.52
N LEU A 45 0.26 -13.46 18.02
CA LEU A 45 1.42 -13.86 18.85
C LEU A 45 1.71 -12.89 20.00
N ARG A 46 1.33 -11.60 19.87
CA ARG A 46 1.43 -10.58 20.94
C ARG A 46 0.31 -10.66 21.97
N THR A 47 -0.64 -11.55 21.81
CA THR A 47 -1.74 -11.73 22.76
C THR A 47 -1.32 -12.72 23.83
N PRO A 48 -1.20 -12.33 25.11
CA PRO A 48 -0.84 -13.24 26.20
C PRO A 48 -1.81 -14.41 26.28
N GLU A 49 -1.28 -15.60 26.61
CA GLU A 49 -2.07 -16.84 26.79
C GLU A 49 -2.82 -17.28 25.51
N TRP A 50 -2.38 -16.84 24.34
CA TRP A 50 -2.99 -17.21 23.08
C TRP A 50 -2.74 -18.67 22.73
N GLY A 51 -3.80 -19.45 22.51
CA GLY A 51 -3.70 -20.89 22.26
C GLY A 51 -3.33 -21.30 20.83
N GLY A 52 -3.27 -20.35 19.90
CA GLY A 52 -2.96 -20.59 18.48
C GLY A 52 -3.95 -19.92 17.54
N PHE A 53 -3.76 -20.08 16.23
CA PHE A 53 -4.62 -19.53 15.20
C PHE A 53 -4.86 -20.54 14.07
N GLN A 54 -5.91 -20.31 13.30
CA GLN A 54 -6.15 -20.99 12.03
C GLN A 54 -6.06 -19.99 10.91
N LEU A 55 -5.30 -20.33 9.86
CA LEU A 55 -5.19 -19.51 8.67
C LEU A 55 -6.22 -19.95 7.63
N LEU A 56 -7.13 -19.07 7.28
CA LEU A 56 -8.12 -19.23 6.22
C LEU A 56 -7.90 -18.13 5.16
N ASP A 57 -7.25 -18.43 4.02
CA ASP A 57 -6.74 -19.74 3.57
C ASP A 57 -5.24 -19.66 3.30
N LEU A 58 -4.51 -20.74 3.55
CA LEU A 58 -3.12 -20.87 3.11
C LEU A 58 -3.05 -20.99 1.57
N GLN A 59 -4.02 -21.64 0.96
CA GLN A 59 -4.15 -21.85 -0.47
C GLN A 59 -5.45 -21.27 -1.01
N ASP A 60 -5.50 -21.03 -2.31
CA ASP A 60 -6.75 -20.66 -2.97
C ASP A 60 -7.79 -21.76 -2.86
N TYR A 61 -9.03 -21.36 -2.59
CA TYR A 61 -10.16 -22.28 -2.54
C TYR A 61 -11.03 -22.17 -3.81
N PRO A 62 -10.88 -23.09 -4.78
CA PRO A 62 -11.61 -23.02 -6.05
C PRO A 62 -13.11 -23.32 -5.92
N GLY A 63 -13.57 -23.80 -4.76
CA GLY A 63 -14.97 -24.05 -4.45
C GLY A 63 -15.80 -22.77 -4.27
N GLN A 64 -15.16 -21.65 -3.95
CA GLN A 64 -15.77 -20.32 -3.94
C GLN A 64 -15.13 -19.46 -5.02
N GLY A 65 -15.93 -18.90 -5.89
CA GLY A 65 -15.46 -18.19 -7.07
C GLY A 65 -14.64 -16.94 -6.86
N SER A 66 -14.46 -16.49 -5.62
CA SER A 66 -13.66 -15.31 -5.24
C SER A 66 -12.70 -15.56 -4.07
N ALA A 67 -12.50 -16.82 -3.67
CA ALA A 67 -11.57 -17.16 -2.59
C ALA A 67 -10.15 -17.42 -3.13
N TYR A 68 -9.57 -16.41 -3.79
CA TYR A 68 -8.19 -16.41 -4.29
C TYR A 68 -7.25 -15.67 -3.33
N VAL A 69 -7.42 -15.94 -2.05
CA VAL A 69 -6.75 -15.24 -0.95
C VAL A 69 -5.48 -15.93 -0.48
N GLY A 70 -5.24 -17.16 -0.96
CA GLY A 70 -4.11 -17.98 -0.53
C GLY A 70 -2.76 -17.39 -0.90
N ILE A 71 -1.76 -17.66 -0.07
CA ILE A 71 -0.33 -17.46 -0.38
C ILE A 71 0.12 -18.47 -1.44
N LEU A 72 -0.51 -19.65 -1.43
CA LEU A 72 -0.35 -20.69 -2.42
C LEU A 72 -1.54 -20.71 -3.37
N ASP A 73 -1.37 -21.24 -4.55
CA ASP A 73 -2.46 -21.49 -5.48
C ASP A 73 -3.31 -22.71 -5.06
N ALA A 74 -4.34 -23.04 -5.86
CA ALA A 74 -5.23 -24.17 -5.60
C ALA A 74 -4.56 -25.56 -5.66
N PHE A 75 -3.33 -25.63 -6.17
CA PHE A 75 -2.53 -26.86 -6.26
C PHE A 75 -1.42 -26.92 -5.21
N MET A 76 -1.40 -26.00 -4.25
CA MET A 76 -0.36 -25.85 -3.23
C MET A 76 1.00 -25.39 -3.80
N GLU A 77 1.00 -24.80 -5.00
CA GLU A 77 2.20 -24.23 -5.60
C GLU A 77 2.36 -22.76 -5.18
N SER A 78 3.63 -22.33 -5.08
CA SER A 78 3.92 -20.94 -4.69
C SER A 78 3.49 -19.95 -5.77
N LYS A 79 2.79 -18.91 -5.40
CA LYS A 79 2.52 -17.74 -6.26
C LYS A 79 3.70 -16.78 -6.38
N GLY A 80 4.83 -17.03 -5.70
CA GLY A 80 5.99 -16.14 -5.67
C GLY A 80 5.80 -14.86 -4.83
N LEU A 81 4.79 -14.83 -3.96
CA LEU A 81 4.44 -13.65 -3.15
C LEU A 81 5.39 -13.46 -1.97
N ILE A 82 5.79 -14.55 -1.34
CA ILE A 82 6.71 -14.59 -0.20
C ILE A 82 7.51 -15.87 -0.22
N ALA A 83 8.77 -15.80 0.18
CA ALA A 83 9.62 -16.99 0.30
C ALA A 83 9.28 -17.79 1.57
N PRO A 84 9.43 -19.13 1.58
CA PRO A 84 9.20 -19.95 2.77
C PRO A 84 10.05 -19.50 3.97
N GLU A 85 11.26 -19.04 3.74
CA GLU A 85 12.16 -18.50 4.76
C GLU A 85 11.59 -17.24 5.42
N GLU A 86 11.07 -16.30 4.61
CA GLU A 86 10.43 -15.06 5.10
C GLU A 86 9.13 -15.37 5.86
N TRP A 87 8.35 -16.37 5.40
CA TRP A 87 7.15 -16.81 6.10
C TRP A 87 7.47 -17.32 7.52
N ARG A 88 8.61 -18.04 7.68
CA ARG A 88 9.04 -18.52 8.98
C ARG A 88 9.50 -17.43 9.94
N HIS A 89 9.76 -16.22 9.48
CA HIS A 89 10.12 -15.11 10.37
C HIS A 89 9.01 -14.78 11.38
N PHE A 90 7.75 -14.95 10.98
CA PHE A 90 6.59 -14.64 11.81
C PHE A 90 5.65 -15.83 12.04
N CYS A 91 5.92 -16.98 11.44
CA CYS A 91 5.13 -18.21 11.56
C CYS A 91 6.05 -19.39 11.86
N SER A 92 6.58 -19.42 13.08
CA SER A 92 7.47 -20.48 13.60
C SER A 92 7.24 -20.67 15.10
N GLU A 93 7.90 -21.66 15.67
CA GLU A 93 7.79 -21.99 17.10
C GLU A 93 8.27 -20.87 18.01
N VAL A 94 9.26 -20.11 17.58
CA VAL A 94 9.77 -18.94 18.28
C VAL A 94 9.80 -17.75 17.34
N VAL A 95 9.14 -16.66 17.74
CA VAL A 95 9.08 -15.44 16.94
C VAL A 95 9.55 -14.24 17.75
N PRO A 96 10.67 -13.61 17.37
CA PRO A 96 11.04 -12.29 17.87
C PRO A 96 10.10 -11.23 17.29
N LEU A 97 9.50 -10.42 18.15
CA LEU A 97 8.50 -9.40 17.80
C LEU A 97 9.04 -8.01 18.14
N PHE A 98 8.89 -7.06 17.24
CA PHE A 98 9.17 -5.65 17.47
C PHE A 98 7.88 -4.85 17.51
N CYS A 99 7.56 -4.30 18.66
CA CYS A 99 6.36 -3.51 18.91
C CYS A 99 6.71 -2.04 18.92
N THR A 100 6.40 -1.35 17.84
CA THR A 100 6.64 0.09 17.69
C THR A 100 5.34 0.83 17.45
N GLU A 101 5.30 2.10 17.85
CA GLU A 101 4.12 2.95 17.70
C GLU A 101 3.83 3.30 16.23
N LYS A 102 4.86 3.40 15.40
CA LYS A 102 4.76 3.77 13.98
C LYS A 102 5.89 3.18 13.16
N PHE A 103 5.72 3.13 11.85
CA PHE A 103 6.74 2.63 10.91
C PHE A 103 7.57 3.76 10.28
N CYS A 104 7.06 5.00 10.30
CA CYS A 104 7.70 6.16 9.68
C CYS A 104 8.15 7.15 10.75
N TRP A 105 9.41 7.57 10.68
CA TRP A 105 10.08 8.42 11.66
C TRP A 105 10.83 9.55 10.97
N THR A 106 11.04 10.65 11.67
CA THR A 106 12.03 11.65 11.25
C THR A 106 13.35 11.42 11.98
N ASN A 107 14.47 11.82 11.37
CA ASN A 107 15.81 11.56 11.89
C ASN A 107 16.14 12.32 13.19
N ASP A 108 15.31 13.28 13.61
CA ASP A 108 15.38 14.00 14.88
C ASP A 108 14.50 13.38 15.98
N GLU A 109 13.69 12.39 15.64
CA GLU A 109 12.88 11.65 16.62
C GLU A 109 13.71 10.53 17.28
N ALA A 110 13.24 10.10 18.45
CA ALA A 110 13.76 8.90 19.12
C ALA A 110 12.97 7.67 18.66
N LEU A 111 13.46 6.96 17.63
CA LEU A 111 12.89 5.67 17.25
C LEU A 111 12.94 4.73 18.45
N THR A 112 11.80 4.21 18.86
CA THR A 112 11.71 3.31 19.99
C THR A 112 10.72 2.18 19.72
N GLY A 113 10.98 1.02 20.29
CA GLY A 113 10.06 -0.11 20.25
C GLY A 113 10.43 -1.19 21.27
N GLU A 114 9.43 -1.90 21.71
CA GLU A 114 9.60 -3.02 22.65
C GLU A 114 9.91 -4.29 21.86
N VAL A 115 10.79 -5.12 22.40
CA VAL A 115 11.05 -6.46 21.87
C VAL A 115 10.38 -7.48 22.78
N GLU A 116 9.56 -8.29 22.16
CA GLU A 116 8.91 -9.45 22.79
C GLU A 116 9.35 -10.73 22.08
N ILE A 117 9.34 -11.84 22.80
CA ILE A 117 9.60 -13.18 22.26
C ILE A 117 8.37 -14.04 22.56
N ALA A 118 7.71 -14.52 21.52
CA ALA A 118 6.71 -15.56 21.61
C ALA A 118 7.43 -16.93 21.50
N ASN A 119 7.47 -17.72 22.58
CA ASN A 119 8.17 -18.99 22.62
C ASN A 119 7.19 -20.16 22.79
N TYR A 120 6.83 -20.80 21.69
CA TYR A 120 6.01 -22.01 21.67
C TYR A 120 6.84 -23.27 21.36
N SER A 121 8.18 -23.17 21.45
CA SER A 121 9.08 -24.31 21.28
C SER A 121 9.05 -25.27 22.49
N GLU A 122 9.74 -26.41 22.41
CA GLU A 122 9.79 -27.44 23.46
C GLU A 122 10.68 -27.06 24.65
N SER A 123 11.37 -25.91 24.64
CA SER A 123 12.37 -25.55 25.64
C SER A 123 12.40 -24.07 25.98
N ASP A 124 12.95 -23.77 27.15
CA ASP A 124 13.28 -22.41 27.58
C ASP A 124 14.42 -21.82 26.73
N LEU A 125 14.39 -20.52 26.53
CA LEU A 125 15.46 -19.77 25.84
C LEU A 125 16.41 -19.10 26.83
N ASN A 126 16.68 -19.75 27.96
CA ASN A 126 17.59 -19.22 28.97
C ASN A 126 19.04 -19.24 28.48
N SER A 127 19.83 -18.25 28.88
CA SER A 127 21.25 -18.08 28.47
C SER A 127 21.48 -17.89 26.98
N LYS A 128 20.43 -17.54 26.22
CA LYS A 128 20.52 -17.06 24.84
C LYS A 128 20.64 -15.53 24.80
N GLN A 129 21.01 -15.01 23.66
CA GLN A 129 21.00 -13.58 23.37
C GLN A 129 20.19 -13.33 22.10
N LEU A 130 19.51 -12.18 22.05
CA LEU A 130 18.93 -11.65 20.85
C LEU A 130 19.86 -10.56 20.33
N SER A 131 20.42 -10.78 19.16
CA SER A 131 21.15 -9.76 18.40
C SER A 131 20.17 -8.97 17.55
N TRP A 132 20.35 -7.65 17.49
CA TRP A 132 19.59 -6.79 16.59
C TRP A 132 20.52 -5.91 15.78
N THR A 133 20.10 -5.59 14.55
CA THR A 133 20.86 -4.73 13.63
C THR A 133 19.89 -3.87 12.82
N LEU A 134 20.18 -2.56 12.78
CA LEU A 134 19.50 -1.63 11.86
C LEU A 134 20.42 -1.37 10.68
N THR A 135 19.92 -1.62 9.46
CA THR A 135 20.66 -1.40 8.20
C THR A 135 19.91 -0.47 7.25
N ASP A 136 20.66 0.26 6.43
CA ASP A 136 20.10 1.05 5.33
C ASP A 136 19.77 0.18 4.10
N SER A 137 19.27 0.80 3.03
CA SER A 137 18.94 0.14 1.76
C SER A 137 20.16 -0.49 1.06
N LYS A 138 21.39 -0.07 1.42
CA LYS A 138 22.66 -0.61 0.91
C LYS A 138 23.27 -1.67 1.83
N GLN A 139 22.49 -2.13 2.84
CA GLN A 139 22.95 -3.10 3.85
C GLN A 139 24.10 -2.57 4.73
N GLN A 140 24.30 -1.24 4.83
CA GLN A 140 25.25 -0.66 5.77
C GLN A 140 24.62 -0.60 7.16
N VAL A 141 25.39 -1.03 8.16
CA VAL A 141 24.92 -1.03 9.55
C VAL A 141 24.90 0.40 10.08
N LEU A 142 23.70 0.85 10.45
CA LEU A 142 23.48 2.14 11.12
C LEU A 142 23.64 2.02 12.63
N ASP A 143 23.10 0.94 13.21
CA ASP A 143 23.18 0.66 14.64
C ASP A 143 22.98 -0.83 14.91
N LYS A 144 23.43 -1.33 16.07
CA LYS A 144 23.27 -2.72 16.49
C LYS A 144 23.44 -2.88 17.98
N GLY A 145 22.94 -3.99 18.50
CA GLY A 145 23.11 -4.33 19.92
C GLY A 145 22.64 -5.73 20.23
N VAL A 146 22.63 -6.05 21.51
CA VAL A 146 22.21 -7.37 22.02
C VAL A 146 21.33 -7.20 23.25
N LEU A 147 20.40 -8.15 23.45
CA LEU A 147 19.56 -8.27 24.62
C LEU A 147 19.72 -9.68 25.19
N PRO A 148 19.90 -9.86 26.52
CA PRO A 148 19.90 -11.17 27.13
C PRO A 148 18.49 -11.74 27.14
N LEU A 149 18.35 -13.06 26.92
CA LEU A 149 17.07 -13.74 26.94
C LEU A 149 16.91 -14.59 28.22
N GLN A 150 15.72 -14.47 28.80
CA GLN A 150 15.20 -15.38 29.82
C GLN A 150 13.71 -15.57 29.53
N VAL A 151 13.39 -16.53 28.67
CA VAL A 151 12.04 -16.75 28.16
C VAL A 151 11.70 -18.24 28.35
N LYS A 152 10.63 -18.51 29.05
CA LYS A 152 10.17 -19.88 29.32
C LYS A 152 9.40 -20.42 28.10
N GLN A 153 9.33 -21.73 28.04
CA GLN A 153 8.41 -22.43 27.16
C GLN A 153 6.96 -21.95 27.39
N GLY A 154 6.21 -21.70 26.30
CA GLY A 154 4.82 -21.25 26.35
C GLY A 154 4.64 -19.80 26.76
N GLU A 155 5.71 -19.00 26.82
CA GLU A 155 5.66 -17.62 27.30
C GLU A 155 5.74 -16.61 26.12
N LEU A 156 4.95 -15.53 26.23
CA LEU A 156 5.20 -14.28 25.57
C LEU A 156 5.93 -13.34 26.53
N ALA A 157 7.23 -13.13 26.32
CA ALA A 157 8.07 -12.36 27.23
C ALA A 157 8.56 -11.07 26.61
N LYS A 158 8.40 -9.95 27.32
CA LYS A 158 9.07 -8.69 27.01
C LYS A 158 10.54 -8.79 27.47
N VAL A 159 11.47 -8.67 26.51
CA VAL A 159 12.91 -8.85 26.76
C VAL A 159 13.70 -7.54 26.75
N GLY A 160 13.12 -6.46 26.25
CA GLY A 160 13.77 -5.15 26.30
C GLY A 160 13.09 -4.10 25.43
N THR A 161 13.70 -2.93 25.41
CA THR A 161 13.29 -1.80 24.55
C THR A 161 14.47 -1.38 23.70
N LEU A 162 14.30 -1.30 22.41
CA LEU A 162 15.30 -0.77 21.48
C LEU A 162 15.11 0.73 21.29
N LYS A 163 16.23 1.41 21.11
CA LYS A 163 16.31 2.83 20.71
C LYS A 163 17.39 2.99 19.66
N PRO A 164 17.21 2.45 18.46
CA PRO A 164 18.22 2.52 17.42
C PRO A 164 18.54 3.96 17.04
N ALA A 165 19.82 4.26 16.79
CA ALA A 165 20.28 5.58 16.39
C ALA A 165 19.96 5.81 14.91
N ILE A 166 19.11 6.81 14.61
CA ILE A 166 18.67 7.18 13.25
C ILE A 166 19.12 8.59 12.84
N ALA A 167 19.75 9.34 13.72
CA ALA A 167 20.15 10.73 13.48
C ALA A 167 21.16 10.91 12.33
N SER A 168 21.83 9.84 11.89
CA SER A 168 22.78 9.87 10.76
C SER A 168 22.10 9.84 9.39
N VAL A 169 20.83 9.46 9.31
CA VAL A 169 20.06 9.39 8.06
C VAL A 169 19.75 10.80 7.58
N ARG A 170 20.26 11.17 6.39
CA ARG A 170 20.16 12.54 5.83
C ARG A 170 19.22 12.66 4.64
N LYS A 171 18.77 11.54 4.10
CA LYS A 171 17.82 11.45 2.98
C LYS A 171 16.71 10.51 3.38
N ALA A 172 15.59 10.60 2.69
CA ALA A 172 14.52 9.63 2.85
C ALA A 172 15.05 8.21 2.58
N GLU A 173 14.94 7.33 3.56
CA GLU A 173 15.57 6.02 3.53
C GLU A 173 14.62 4.95 4.09
N LYS A 174 14.53 3.82 3.39
CA LYS A 174 13.96 2.61 3.96
C LYS A 174 15.08 1.86 4.69
N VAL A 175 14.88 1.60 5.97
CA VAL A 175 15.81 0.85 6.81
C VAL A 175 15.20 -0.48 7.24
N THR A 176 16.04 -1.46 7.52
CA THR A 176 15.60 -2.77 8.01
C THR A 176 16.14 -3.01 9.41
N LEU A 177 15.24 -3.24 10.38
CA LEU A 177 15.57 -3.72 11.71
C LEU A 177 15.46 -5.24 11.72
N ALA A 178 16.59 -5.92 11.83
CA ALA A 178 16.65 -7.37 11.95
C ALA A 178 16.84 -7.79 13.42
N LEU A 179 16.11 -8.80 13.85
CA LEU A 179 16.19 -9.46 15.15
C LEU A 179 16.58 -10.92 14.93
N SER A 180 17.54 -11.44 15.68
CA SER A 180 18.02 -12.83 15.56
C SER A 180 18.38 -13.41 16.91
N ILE A 181 17.90 -14.63 17.24
CA ILE A 181 18.27 -15.35 18.46
C ILE A 181 19.52 -16.17 18.17
N ASP A 182 20.63 -15.83 18.81
CA ASP A 182 21.96 -16.39 18.54
C ASP A 182 21.98 -17.93 18.70
N GLY A 183 22.58 -18.58 17.70
CA GLY A 183 22.68 -20.04 17.65
C GLY A 183 21.37 -20.77 17.40
N THR A 184 20.38 -20.11 16.82
CA THR A 184 19.08 -20.69 16.41
C THR A 184 18.69 -20.22 14.99
N PRO A 185 17.71 -20.83 14.34
CA PRO A 185 17.17 -20.34 13.07
C PRO A 185 16.16 -19.18 13.26
N TYR A 186 15.77 -18.83 14.50
CA TYR A 186 14.70 -17.89 14.78
C TYR A 186 15.17 -16.45 14.61
N ARG A 187 14.51 -15.79 13.70
CA ARG A 187 14.77 -14.39 13.35
C ARG A 187 13.51 -13.72 12.85
N ASN A 188 13.49 -12.41 12.88
CA ASN A 188 12.44 -11.58 12.26
C ASN A 188 13.06 -10.26 11.78
N ASP A 189 12.41 -9.55 10.88
CA ASP A 189 12.86 -8.26 10.37
C ASP A 189 11.70 -7.30 10.14
N TYR A 190 11.96 -6.01 10.24
CA TYR A 190 10.95 -4.97 10.13
C TYR A 190 11.45 -3.86 9.21
N SER A 191 10.66 -3.52 8.20
CA SER A 191 10.89 -2.34 7.38
C SER A 191 10.38 -1.09 8.10
N LEU A 192 11.26 -0.09 8.22
CA LEU A 192 10.95 1.22 8.76
C LEU A 192 11.38 2.28 7.75
N TRP A 193 10.79 3.45 7.81
CA TRP A 193 11.15 4.58 6.94
C TRP A 193 11.61 5.75 7.79
N ILE A 194 12.78 6.28 7.46
CA ILE A 194 13.37 7.42 8.14
C ILE A 194 13.44 8.57 7.15
N TYR A 195 12.87 9.70 7.52
CA TYR A 195 12.88 10.90 6.72
C TYR A 195 13.70 11.99 7.37
N PRO A 196 14.31 12.91 6.62
CA PRO A 196 14.91 14.10 7.19
C PRO A 196 13.87 14.90 7.96
N ALA A 197 14.24 15.40 9.14
CA ALA A 197 13.44 16.42 9.82
C ALA A 197 13.27 17.62 8.88
N ALA A 198 12.05 18.09 8.72
CA ALA A 198 11.79 19.23 7.87
C ALA A 198 12.29 20.51 8.56
N ASP A 199 13.36 21.10 8.07
CA ASP A 199 13.80 22.42 8.50
C ASP A 199 12.78 23.53 8.10
N LYS A 200 11.96 23.28 7.10
CA LYS A 200 10.78 24.05 6.67
C LYS A 200 9.87 23.15 5.86
N GLU A 201 8.55 23.32 5.97
CA GLU A 201 7.60 22.78 5.01
C GLU A 201 8.12 23.10 3.60
N GLY A 202 8.22 22.09 2.74
CA GLY A 202 8.60 22.30 1.36
C GLY A 202 7.58 23.24 0.69
N ALA A 203 7.86 24.53 0.71
CA ALA A 203 7.04 25.48 -0.02
C ALA A 203 7.27 25.23 -1.51
N PRO A 204 6.20 25.18 -2.32
CA PRO A 204 6.33 25.06 -3.76
C PRO A 204 7.13 26.25 -4.31
N SER A 205 7.94 26.01 -5.35
CA SER A 205 8.58 27.11 -6.07
C SER A 205 7.54 28.02 -6.72
N GLU A 206 7.90 29.28 -6.98
CA GLU A 206 6.97 30.29 -7.50
C GLU A 206 6.31 29.92 -8.85
N ASP A 207 6.91 28.99 -9.60
CA ASP A 207 6.40 28.51 -10.88
C ASP A 207 5.42 27.32 -10.77
N ILE A 208 5.17 26.81 -9.53
CA ILE A 208 4.20 25.75 -9.27
C ILE A 208 2.97 26.31 -8.56
N CYS A 209 1.84 26.27 -9.24
CA CYS A 209 0.55 26.60 -8.64
C CYS A 209 -0.03 25.38 -7.94
N VAL A 210 -0.18 25.42 -6.61
CA VAL A 210 -0.86 24.38 -5.82
C VAL A 210 -2.30 24.84 -5.54
N THR A 211 -3.29 24.04 -5.96
CA THR A 211 -4.69 24.44 -5.88
C THR A 211 -5.65 23.27 -5.65
N ASP A 212 -6.81 23.54 -5.09
CA ASP A 212 -7.99 22.67 -5.07
C ASP A 212 -9.07 23.11 -6.07
N ASP A 213 -8.90 24.29 -6.69
CA ASP A 213 -9.76 24.85 -7.71
C ASP A 213 -9.04 24.99 -9.06
N LEU A 214 -9.13 23.95 -9.87
CA LEU A 214 -8.49 23.93 -11.18
C LEU A 214 -9.09 24.95 -12.15
N ASP A 215 -10.41 25.20 -12.08
CA ASP A 215 -11.08 26.09 -13.02
C ASP A 215 -10.53 27.53 -12.93
N ALA A 216 -10.23 28.01 -11.72
CA ALA A 216 -9.60 29.31 -11.49
C ALA A 216 -8.19 29.41 -12.11
N HIS A 217 -7.50 28.28 -12.32
CA HIS A 217 -6.12 28.22 -12.82
C HIS A 217 -5.99 27.62 -14.22
N LEU A 218 -7.11 27.29 -14.88
CA LEU A 218 -7.11 26.63 -16.18
C LEU A 218 -6.38 27.43 -17.27
N LYS A 219 -6.53 28.75 -17.25
CA LYS A 219 -5.84 29.64 -18.18
C LYS A 219 -4.32 29.58 -17.95
N TYR A 220 -3.86 29.72 -16.69
CA TYR A 220 -2.45 29.61 -16.34
C TYR A 220 -1.85 28.27 -16.79
N LEU A 221 -2.58 27.18 -16.54
CA LEU A 221 -2.18 25.84 -16.97
C LEU A 221 -2.04 25.77 -18.51
N THR A 222 -3.06 26.20 -19.26
CA THR A 222 -3.05 26.05 -20.73
C THR A 222 -2.00 26.93 -21.39
N GLU A 223 -1.60 28.06 -20.81
CA GLU A 223 -0.57 28.96 -21.27
C GLU A 223 0.87 28.51 -20.97
N GLY A 224 1.07 27.44 -20.19
CA GLY A 224 2.39 26.83 -19.93
C GLY A 224 2.75 26.68 -18.46
N GLY A 225 1.83 27.00 -17.55
CA GLY A 225 2.05 26.85 -16.11
C GLY A 225 2.15 25.40 -15.64
N LYS A 226 2.77 25.22 -14.48
CA LYS A 226 2.79 23.94 -13.74
C LYS A 226 1.74 23.99 -12.63
N VAL A 227 0.83 23.04 -12.60
CA VAL A 227 -0.24 22.97 -11.59
C VAL A 227 -0.18 21.64 -10.85
N LEU A 228 -0.14 21.70 -9.52
CA LEU A 228 -0.42 20.59 -8.63
C LEU A 228 -1.85 20.74 -8.12
N TRP A 229 -2.71 19.82 -8.53
CA TRP A 229 -4.12 19.88 -8.22
C TRP A 229 -4.52 18.79 -7.22
N PHE A 230 -5.19 19.22 -6.14
CA PHE A 230 -5.85 18.36 -5.17
C PHE A 230 -7.36 18.51 -5.31
N PRO A 231 -8.03 17.71 -6.16
CA PRO A 231 -9.47 17.81 -6.36
C PRO A 231 -10.26 17.62 -5.06
N SER A 232 -11.35 18.35 -4.89
CA SER A 232 -12.22 18.17 -3.73
C SER A 232 -12.99 16.85 -3.82
N LYS A 233 -12.94 16.03 -2.77
CA LYS A 233 -13.66 14.76 -2.67
C LYS A 233 -15.17 14.95 -2.89
N ASP A 234 -15.76 15.99 -2.31
CA ASP A 234 -17.21 16.21 -2.37
C ASP A 234 -17.68 16.60 -3.77
N LYS A 235 -16.84 17.33 -4.53
CA LYS A 235 -17.14 17.73 -5.91
C LYS A 235 -17.08 16.54 -6.89
N HIS A 236 -16.24 15.52 -6.61
CA HIS A 236 -15.93 14.45 -7.55
C HIS A 236 -16.28 13.05 -7.04
N LYS A 237 -17.15 12.94 -6.03
CA LYS A 237 -17.51 11.66 -5.40
C LYS A 237 -18.06 10.61 -6.39
N ASP A 238 -18.76 11.06 -7.44
CA ASP A 238 -19.36 10.16 -8.44
C ASP A 238 -18.35 9.66 -9.48
N GLN A 239 -17.15 10.24 -9.53
CA GLN A 239 -16.03 9.87 -10.41
C GLN A 239 -14.91 9.16 -9.68
N THR A 240 -15.08 8.88 -8.39
CA THR A 240 -14.01 8.36 -7.54
C THR A 240 -14.43 7.09 -6.80
N VAL A 241 -13.45 6.33 -6.36
CA VAL A 241 -13.61 5.20 -5.43
C VAL A 241 -12.90 5.58 -4.13
N GLY A 242 -13.50 5.28 -2.97
CA GLY A 242 -12.89 5.61 -1.68
C GLY A 242 -11.57 4.88 -1.45
N GLY A 243 -10.68 5.48 -0.66
CA GLY A 243 -9.43 4.85 -0.25
C GLY A 243 -9.67 3.71 0.73
N LEU A 244 -8.97 2.61 0.53
CA LEU A 244 -9.01 1.43 1.39
C LEU A 244 -7.58 0.92 1.58
N PHE A 245 -7.08 0.99 2.82
CA PHE A 245 -5.73 0.52 3.12
C PHE A 245 -5.70 -0.98 3.41
N GLN A 246 -6.47 -1.42 4.39
CA GLN A 246 -6.62 -2.85 4.69
C GLN A 246 -7.67 -3.44 3.76
N THR A 247 -7.20 -4.26 2.84
CA THR A 247 -8.04 -4.80 1.77
C THR A 247 -8.79 -6.04 2.23
N ASP A 248 -10.00 -6.19 1.69
CA ASP A 248 -10.79 -7.40 1.83
C ASP A 248 -10.66 -8.21 0.53
N TYR A 249 -9.82 -9.24 0.58
CA TYR A 249 -9.55 -10.10 -0.59
C TYR A 249 -10.62 -11.17 -0.79
N TRP A 250 -11.47 -11.42 0.24
CA TRP A 250 -12.41 -12.52 0.21
C TRP A 250 -13.83 -12.03 -0.03
N ASN A 251 -14.46 -12.54 -1.08
CA ASN A 251 -15.89 -12.43 -1.34
C ASN A 251 -16.51 -11.02 -1.21
N TYR A 252 -15.84 -10.02 -1.83
CA TYR A 252 -16.30 -8.62 -1.85
C TYR A 252 -17.80 -8.49 -2.14
N ARG A 253 -18.32 -9.29 -3.07
CA ARG A 253 -19.73 -9.27 -3.47
C ARG A 253 -20.69 -9.65 -2.34
N MET A 254 -20.35 -10.67 -1.56
CA MET A 254 -21.16 -11.10 -0.42
C MET A 254 -21.21 -10.00 0.64
N PHE A 255 -20.05 -9.44 1.02
CA PHE A 255 -19.98 -8.36 2.00
C PHE A 255 -20.69 -7.10 1.53
N ARG A 256 -20.57 -6.76 0.25
CA ARG A 256 -21.32 -5.67 -0.35
C ARG A 256 -22.85 -5.91 -0.20
N THR A 257 -23.34 -7.07 -0.57
CA THR A 257 -24.75 -7.41 -0.44
C THR A 257 -25.24 -7.38 1.01
N ILE A 258 -24.41 -7.84 1.96
CA ILE A 258 -24.71 -7.75 3.39
C ILE A 258 -24.80 -6.29 3.84
N CYS A 259 -23.83 -5.44 3.47
CA CYS A 259 -23.85 -4.02 3.80
C CYS A 259 -25.07 -3.31 3.20
N GLU A 260 -25.37 -3.54 1.91
CA GLU A 260 -26.54 -2.97 1.23
C GLU A 260 -27.86 -3.39 1.91
N ASN A 261 -28.00 -4.65 2.32
CA ASN A 261 -29.20 -5.15 3.02
C ASN A 261 -29.35 -4.60 4.45
N LEU A 262 -28.25 -4.23 5.09
CA LEU A 262 -28.22 -3.67 6.45
C LEU A 262 -28.14 -2.13 6.47
N ASP A 263 -28.27 -1.49 5.32
CA ASP A 263 -28.10 -0.03 5.14
C ASP A 263 -26.79 0.50 5.77
N ARG A 264 -25.71 -0.25 5.55
CA ARG A 264 -24.35 0.09 6.01
C ARG A 264 -23.48 0.55 4.85
N PRO A 265 -22.47 1.39 5.12
CA PRO A 265 -21.50 1.77 4.10
C PRO A 265 -20.82 0.54 3.47
N VAL A 266 -20.79 0.50 2.14
CA VAL A 266 -20.09 -0.54 1.39
C VAL A 266 -18.61 -0.22 1.34
N SER A 267 -17.76 -1.23 1.58
CA SER A 267 -16.31 -1.08 1.42
C SER A 267 -15.97 -0.66 -0.03
N PRO A 268 -14.94 0.19 -0.24
CA PRO A 268 -14.41 0.48 -1.57
C PRO A 268 -13.96 -0.77 -2.33
N GLY A 269 -13.50 -1.79 -1.64
CA GLY A 269 -13.15 -3.10 -2.20
C GLY A 269 -11.91 -3.11 -3.09
N THR A 270 -11.06 -2.10 -3.01
CA THR A 270 -9.79 -2.03 -3.75
C THR A 270 -8.72 -2.94 -3.12
N LEU A 271 -7.71 -3.34 -3.90
CA LEU A 271 -6.76 -4.39 -3.56
C LEU A 271 -5.33 -3.88 -3.33
N GLY A 272 -5.18 -2.58 -3.04
CA GLY A 272 -3.89 -1.94 -2.84
C GLY A 272 -3.46 -1.11 -4.04
N ILE A 273 -2.17 -0.75 -4.10
CA ILE A 273 -1.60 0.09 -5.16
C ILE A 273 -0.60 -0.70 -6.01
N LEU A 274 -0.44 -0.24 -7.24
CA LEU A 274 0.67 -0.56 -8.13
C LEU A 274 1.37 0.73 -8.50
N THR A 275 2.69 0.77 -8.36
CA THR A 275 3.53 1.91 -8.75
C THR A 275 4.87 1.43 -9.31
N ASP A 276 5.57 2.31 -10.03
CA ASP A 276 6.97 2.11 -10.40
C ASP A 276 7.87 2.82 -9.38
N PRO A 277 8.60 2.10 -8.51
CA PRO A 277 9.51 2.71 -7.55
C PRO A 277 10.62 3.55 -8.18
N GLY A 278 10.92 3.31 -9.47
CA GLY A 278 11.89 4.09 -10.25
C GLY A 278 11.33 5.40 -10.83
N HIS A 279 10.04 5.65 -10.70
CA HIS A 279 9.45 6.89 -11.22
C HIS A 279 9.98 8.13 -10.48
N PRO A 280 10.39 9.19 -11.20
CA PRO A 280 10.99 10.38 -10.58
C PRO A 280 10.14 11.06 -9.49
N ALA A 281 8.81 10.97 -9.57
CA ALA A 281 7.92 11.50 -8.54
C ALA A 281 8.04 10.79 -7.18
N LEU A 282 8.67 9.62 -7.15
CA LEU A 282 8.87 8.79 -5.95
C LEU A 282 10.36 8.72 -5.54
N ALA A 283 11.23 9.50 -6.18
CA ALA A 283 12.68 9.46 -5.93
C ALA A 283 13.05 9.74 -4.47
N ASP A 284 12.34 10.66 -3.82
CA ASP A 284 12.49 11.00 -2.41
C ASP A 284 11.42 10.38 -1.50
N PHE A 285 10.70 9.38 -2.01
CA PHE A 285 9.73 8.59 -1.26
C PHE A 285 9.99 7.09 -1.49
N PRO A 286 11.05 6.53 -0.88
CA PRO A 286 11.48 5.16 -1.14
C PRO A 286 10.36 4.16 -0.84
N THR A 287 9.87 3.51 -1.87
CA THR A 287 8.72 2.61 -1.82
C THR A 287 8.95 1.35 -2.65
N GLU A 288 8.15 0.32 -2.42
CA GLU A 288 8.03 -0.86 -3.28
C GLU A 288 6.99 -0.60 -4.38
N PHE A 289 6.91 -1.51 -5.34
CA PHE A 289 5.90 -1.45 -6.40
C PHE A 289 4.46 -1.72 -5.90
N HIS A 290 4.30 -2.10 -4.64
CA HIS A 290 3.05 -2.46 -3.97
C HIS A 290 2.83 -1.64 -2.69
N THR A 291 1.65 -1.77 -2.08
CA THR A 291 1.32 -1.15 -0.79
C THR A 291 2.26 -1.63 0.31
N ASN A 292 2.69 -0.69 1.15
CA ASN A 292 3.41 -0.94 2.39
C ASN A 292 2.90 0.00 3.50
N TRP A 293 3.49 -0.05 4.69
CA TRP A 293 2.99 0.68 5.86
C TRP A 293 3.08 2.21 5.74
N GLN A 294 4.05 2.76 4.99
CA GLN A 294 4.17 4.21 4.81
C GLN A 294 2.99 4.82 4.03
N TRP A 295 2.27 4.03 3.22
CA TRP A 295 1.12 4.50 2.48
C TRP A 295 -0.15 4.67 3.33
N PHE A 296 -0.14 4.28 4.61
CA PHE A 296 -1.34 4.25 5.45
C PHE A 296 -2.12 5.56 5.49
N PRO A 297 -1.55 6.70 5.94
CA PRO A 297 -2.30 7.94 6.01
C PRO A 297 -2.67 8.47 4.61
N ILE A 298 -1.82 8.27 3.62
CA ILE A 298 -2.03 8.73 2.25
C ILE A 298 -3.26 8.02 1.63
N ILE A 299 -3.32 6.69 1.74
CA ILE A 299 -4.44 5.90 1.21
C ILE A 299 -5.72 6.15 2.01
N LYS A 300 -5.65 6.28 3.33
CA LYS A 300 -6.83 6.55 4.16
C LYS A 300 -7.51 7.87 3.82
N GLN A 301 -6.77 8.85 3.34
CA GLN A 301 -7.29 10.15 2.89
C GLN A 301 -7.47 10.22 1.37
N SER A 302 -7.35 9.09 0.66
CA SER A 302 -7.45 9.07 -0.79
C SER A 302 -8.88 8.78 -1.30
N TYR A 303 -9.12 9.21 -2.52
CA TYR A 303 -10.33 8.97 -3.30
C TYR A 303 -9.95 8.83 -4.79
N PRO A 304 -9.29 7.71 -5.15
CA PRO A 304 -8.75 7.50 -6.48
C PRO A 304 -9.77 7.77 -7.60
N MET A 305 -9.31 8.48 -8.64
CA MET A 305 -10.11 8.89 -9.79
C MET A 305 -10.31 7.74 -10.77
N ILE A 306 -11.51 7.58 -11.29
CA ILE A 306 -11.83 6.62 -12.36
C ILE A 306 -11.37 7.21 -13.70
N LEU A 307 -10.39 6.57 -14.33
CA LEU A 307 -9.70 6.99 -15.55
C LEU A 307 -10.05 6.13 -16.78
N ASP A 308 -11.15 5.41 -16.76
CA ASP A 308 -11.57 4.43 -17.79
C ASP A 308 -11.74 5.06 -19.20
N ARG A 309 -11.85 6.38 -19.29
CA ARG A 309 -12.01 7.11 -20.55
C ARG A 309 -10.69 7.39 -21.26
N LEU A 310 -9.58 7.20 -20.54
CA LEU A 310 -8.24 7.39 -21.13
C LEU A 310 -7.85 6.15 -21.93
N SER A 311 -6.87 6.31 -22.82
CA SER A 311 -6.39 5.20 -23.65
C SER A 311 -5.91 4.02 -22.81
N ASP A 312 -5.94 2.83 -23.37
CA ASP A 312 -5.50 1.61 -22.70
C ASP A 312 -4.04 1.65 -22.26
N ASP A 313 -3.21 2.43 -22.98
CA ASP A 313 -1.79 2.59 -22.69
C ASP A 313 -1.50 3.58 -21.57
N TYR A 314 -2.48 4.41 -21.18
CA TYR A 314 -2.27 5.38 -20.11
C TYR A 314 -2.07 4.68 -18.76
N ARG A 315 -1.04 5.09 -18.01
CA ARG A 315 -0.73 4.57 -16.67
C ARG A 315 -0.60 5.71 -15.68
N PRO A 316 -1.35 5.70 -14.56
CA PRO A 316 -1.09 6.60 -13.44
C PRO A 316 0.31 6.33 -12.83
N ILE A 317 0.91 7.33 -12.23
CA ILE A 317 2.16 7.19 -11.46
C ILE A 317 1.93 6.27 -10.25
N VAL A 318 0.79 6.47 -9.55
CA VAL A 318 0.30 5.56 -8.52
C VAL A 318 -1.09 5.11 -8.93
N GLN A 319 -1.20 3.86 -9.34
CA GLN A 319 -2.46 3.24 -9.71
C GLN A 319 -3.02 2.45 -8.51
N VAL A 320 -4.31 2.62 -8.22
CA VAL A 320 -5.02 1.77 -7.26
C VAL A 320 -5.59 0.57 -8.02
N ILE A 321 -5.37 -0.62 -7.47
CA ILE A 321 -5.88 -1.87 -8.03
C ILE A 321 -7.34 -2.03 -7.62
N ASP A 322 -8.24 -2.01 -8.57
CA ASP A 322 -9.67 -2.22 -8.31
C ASP A 322 -9.98 -3.71 -8.14
N ASN A 323 -11.14 -4.02 -7.57
CA ASN A 323 -11.57 -5.40 -7.46
C ASN A 323 -11.90 -6.03 -8.84
N VAL A 324 -11.86 -7.34 -8.90
CA VAL A 324 -12.07 -8.14 -10.12
C VAL A 324 -13.50 -8.03 -10.72
N GLU A 325 -14.43 -7.38 -10.00
CA GLU A 325 -15.80 -7.19 -10.48
C GLU A 325 -15.97 -5.88 -11.26
N ARG A 326 -15.26 -4.80 -10.86
CA ARG A 326 -15.36 -3.48 -11.51
C ARG A 326 -14.25 -3.24 -12.52
N ASN A 327 -13.01 -3.52 -12.13
CA ASN A 327 -11.80 -3.32 -12.95
C ASN A 327 -11.68 -1.88 -13.49
N HIS A 328 -11.99 -0.86 -12.68
CA HIS A 328 -11.73 0.51 -13.05
C HIS A 328 -10.21 0.80 -13.10
N LYS A 329 -9.79 1.63 -14.04
CA LYS A 329 -8.46 2.25 -14.03
C LYS A 329 -8.49 3.38 -13.01
N LEU A 330 -7.92 3.15 -11.82
CA LEU A 330 -7.98 4.10 -10.70
C LEU A 330 -6.64 4.83 -10.52
N GLY A 331 -6.65 6.16 -10.60
CA GLY A 331 -5.48 6.99 -10.37
C GLY A 331 -5.49 7.63 -8.99
N LEU A 332 -4.40 7.45 -8.21
CA LEU A 332 -4.15 8.20 -6.98
C LEU A 332 -3.22 9.38 -7.24
N LEU A 333 -2.13 9.16 -8.00
CA LEU A 333 -1.24 10.21 -8.50
C LEU A 333 -1.09 10.02 -10.00
N PHE A 334 -1.35 11.07 -10.79
CA PHE A 334 -1.29 10.99 -12.25
C PHE A 334 -1.11 12.38 -12.88
N GLU A 335 -0.68 12.41 -14.14
CA GLU A 335 -0.26 13.64 -14.78
C GLU A 335 -0.75 13.76 -16.22
N PHE A 336 -0.86 15.02 -16.68
CA PHE A 336 -1.24 15.36 -18.05
C PHE A 336 -0.47 16.57 -18.59
N LYS A 337 -0.24 16.60 -19.89
CA LYS A 337 0.03 17.82 -20.61
C LYS A 337 -1.31 18.45 -21.01
N VAL A 338 -1.55 19.72 -20.67
CA VAL A 338 -2.79 20.43 -20.98
C VAL A 338 -2.43 21.75 -21.67
N GLY A 339 -2.71 21.83 -22.99
CA GLY A 339 -2.19 22.93 -23.79
C GLY A 339 -0.65 22.95 -23.79
N ASN A 340 -0.06 24.06 -23.36
CA ASN A 340 1.39 24.17 -23.17
C ASN A 340 1.86 23.82 -21.74
N GLY A 341 0.94 23.67 -20.80
CA GLY A 341 1.24 23.45 -19.39
C GLY A 341 1.28 21.99 -18.97
N LYS A 342 1.60 21.79 -17.69
CA LYS A 342 1.79 20.48 -17.06
C LYS A 342 0.97 20.40 -15.79
N LEU A 343 0.14 19.39 -15.72
CA LEU A 343 -0.74 19.13 -14.60
C LEU A 343 -0.32 17.84 -13.88
N LEU A 344 -0.13 17.91 -12.58
CA LEU A 344 -0.05 16.76 -11.70
C LEU A 344 -1.28 16.75 -10.78
N VAL A 345 -1.95 15.60 -10.69
CA VAL A 345 -3.17 15.43 -9.89
C VAL A 345 -2.88 14.44 -8.77
N CYS A 346 -3.16 14.84 -7.54
CA CYS A 346 -3.07 13.98 -6.36
C CYS A 346 -4.46 13.81 -5.74
N MET A 347 -4.95 12.56 -5.74
CA MET A 347 -6.28 12.19 -5.24
C MET A 347 -6.24 11.77 -3.76
N SER A 348 -5.36 12.37 -2.97
CA SER A 348 -5.29 12.21 -1.52
C SER A 348 -5.23 13.58 -0.85
N ASP A 349 -6.03 13.76 0.20
CA ASP A 349 -5.97 14.97 1.03
C ASP A 349 -4.75 14.93 1.95
N LEU A 350 -3.58 15.23 1.39
CA LEU A 350 -2.32 15.26 2.13
C LEU A 350 -2.31 16.35 3.21
N LYS A 351 -3.11 17.41 3.05
CA LYS A 351 -3.23 18.48 4.05
C LYS A 351 -3.87 17.99 5.34
N ALA A 352 -4.84 17.08 5.24
CA ALA A 352 -5.50 16.49 6.42
C ALA A 352 -4.56 15.60 7.26
N VAL A 353 -3.43 15.18 6.71
CA VAL A 353 -2.44 14.29 7.35
C VAL A 353 -1.01 14.85 7.33
N GLN A 354 -0.87 16.17 7.21
CA GLN A 354 0.44 16.84 7.20
C GLN A 354 1.23 16.67 8.51
N ASP A 355 0.58 16.25 9.61
CA ASP A 355 1.22 15.85 10.86
C ASP A 355 2.03 14.54 10.73
N LYS A 356 1.76 13.73 9.71
CA LYS A 356 2.43 12.45 9.45
C LYS A 356 3.70 12.65 8.61
N PRO A 357 4.85 12.12 9.05
CA PRO A 357 6.12 12.31 8.34
C PRO A 357 6.09 11.75 6.91
N GLU A 358 5.42 10.60 6.67
CA GLU A 358 5.28 10.01 5.35
C GLU A 358 4.42 10.86 4.40
N ALA A 359 3.39 11.52 4.88
CA ALA A 359 2.59 12.41 4.05
C ALA A 359 3.36 13.67 3.65
N ARG A 360 4.12 14.26 4.57
CA ARG A 360 5.02 15.38 4.26
C ARG A 360 6.11 14.97 3.27
N GLN A 361 6.71 13.79 3.47
CA GLN A 361 7.76 13.31 2.58
C GLN A 361 7.22 13.01 1.17
N PHE A 362 6.03 12.43 1.06
CA PHE A 362 5.37 12.21 -0.22
C PHE A 362 5.07 13.54 -0.94
N TYR A 363 4.53 14.53 -0.22
CA TYR A 363 4.29 15.86 -0.75
C TYR A 363 5.59 16.53 -1.25
N ARG A 364 6.66 16.44 -0.48
CA ARG A 364 7.98 16.94 -0.86
C ARG A 364 8.49 16.26 -2.13
N SER A 365 8.44 14.94 -2.21
CA SER A 365 8.87 14.17 -3.39
C SER A 365 8.11 14.60 -4.65
N ILE A 366 6.80 14.85 -4.54
CA ILE A 366 5.97 15.37 -5.63
C ILE A 366 6.44 16.76 -6.08
N LEU A 367 6.72 17.68 -5.16
CA LEU A 367 7.19 19.03 -5.49
C LEU A 367 8.56 18.99 -6.17
N GLU A 368 9.52 18.26 -5.63
CA GLU A 368 10.86 18.11 -6.21
C GLU A 368 10.79 17.51 -7.61
N TYR A 369 9.88 16.56 -7.84
CA TYR A 369 9.60 16.06 -9.19
C TYR A 369 9.11 17.16 -10.13
N MET A 370 8.14 17.97 -9.70
CA MET A 370 7.58 19.05 -10.52
C MET A 370 8.57 20.16 -10.81
N GLU A 371 9.55 20.39 -9.94
CA GLU A 371 10.65 21.34 -10.16
C GLU A 371 11.69 20.82 -11.15
N SER A 372 11.81 19.52 -11.27
CA SER A 372 12.81 18.86 -12.11
C SER A 372 12.43 18.88 -13.60
N SER A 373 13.43 18.66 -14.47
CA SER A 373 13.21 18.45 -15.91
C SER A 373 12.48 17.13 -16.22
N ALA A 374 12.44 16.19 -15.27
CA ALA A 374 11.75 14.92 -15.41
C ALA A 374 10.22 15.09 -15.43
N PHE A 375 9.69 16.18 -14.88
CA PHE A 375 8.27 16.50 -14.98
C PHE A 375 7.94 16.91 -16.42
N ALA A 376 7.65 15.91 -17.24
CA ALA A 376 7.36 16.07 -18.67
C ALA A 376 6.23 15.13 -19.10
N PRO A 377 4.99 15.38 -18.67
CA PRO A 377 3.85 14.52 -18.99
C PRO A 377 3.73 14.30 -20.51
N SER A 378 3.69 13.03 -20.91
CA SER A 378 3.59 12.64 -22.33
C SER A 378 2.15 12.56 -22.81
N TYR A 379 1.19 12.30 -21.91
CA TYR A 379 -0.22 12.18 -22.27
C TYR A 379 -0.89 13.55 -22.31
N SER A 380 -1.41 13.92 -23.49
CA SER A 380 -2.01 15.23 -23.70
C SER A 380 -3.53 15.19 -23.65
N LEU A 381 -4.13 16.13 -22.95
CA LEU A 381 -5.57 16.39 -22.94
C LEU A 381 -5.86 17.83 -23.38
N SER A 382 -6.98 18.04 -24.07
CA SER A 382 -7.53 19.38 -24.18
C SER A 382 -8.13 19.82 -22.82
N ALA A 383 -8.27 21.13 -22.60
CA ALA A 383 -8.95 21.64 -21.41
C ALA A 383 -10.36 21.07 -21.27
N LYS A 384 -11.06 20.89 -22.39
CA LYS A 384 -12.40 20.30 -22.41
C LYS A 384 -12.38 18.83 -22.03
N ASP A 385 -11.46 18.01 -22.58
CA ASP A 385 -11.37 16.59 -22.24
C ASP A 385 -11.02 16.40 -20.76
N LEU A 386 -10.18 17.27 -20.21
CA LEU A 386 -9.86 17.29 -18.78
C LEU A 386 -11.11 17.58 -17.94
N GLN A 387 -11.89 18.62 -18.26
CA GLN A 387 -13.14 18.91 -17.55
C GLN A 387 -14.15 17.78 -17.70
N ASP A 388 -14.29 17.22 -18.90
CA ASP A 388 -15.18 16.09 -19.15
C ASP A 388 -14.78 14.83 -18.36
N LEU A 389 -13.47 14.60 -18.12
CA LEU A 389 -12.98 13.50 -17.30
C LEU A 389 -13.49 13.61 -15.85
N PHE A 390 -13.50 14.82 -15.29
CA PHE A 390 -13.87 15.06 -13.88
C PHE A 390 -15.35 15.37 -13.65
N THR A 391 -16.16 15.51 -14.68
CA THR A 391 -17.59 15.84 -14.57
C THR A 391 -18.52 14.78 -15.13
N ALA A 392 -18.03 13.95 -16.03
CA ALA A 392 -18.86 12.97 -16.70
C ALA A 392 -19.34 11.86 -15.75
N LYS A 393 -20.59 11.43 -15.93
CA LYS A 393 -21.11 10.26 -15.21
C LYS A 393 -20.31 9.02 -15.60
N VAL A 394 -19.76 8.37 -14.62
CA VAL A 394 -19.13 7.07 -14.79
C VAL A 394 -20.21 6.05 -15.12
N LYS A 395 -20.00 5.24 -16.15
CA LYS A 395 -20.84 4.08 -16.37
C LYS A 395 -20.60 3.11 -15.22
N THR A 396 -21.43 3.20 -14.18
CA THR A 396 -21.51 2.09 -13.20
C THR A 396 -22.00 0.89 -14.00
N GLY A 397 -21.07 -0.03 -14.26
CA GLY A 397 -21.33 -1.18 -15.11
C GLY A 397 -22.62 -1.89 -14.72
N GLU A 398 -23.28 -2.51 -15.68
CA GLU A 398 -24.55 -3.24 -15.54
C GLU A 398 -24.49 -4.45 -14.58
N MET A 399 -23.73 -4.36 -13.47
CA MET A 399 -23.62 -5.45 -12.49
C MET A 399 -24.96 -5.89 -11.90
N LYS A 400 -25.97 -5.04 -11.90
CA LYS A 400 -27.34 -5.43 -11.48
C LYS A 400 -27.98 -6.47 -12.39
N LYS A 401 -27.59 -6.60 -13.65
CA LYS A 401 -28.21 -7.53 -14.61
C LYS A 401 -27.52 -8.89 -14.73
N LEU A 402 -26.20 -8.97 -14.49
CA LEU A 402 -25.42 -10.20 -14.68
C LEU A 402 -25.60 -11.26 -13.59
N PHE A 403 -26.25 -10.92 -12.48
CA PHE A 403 -26.34 -11.81 -11.32
C PHE A 403 -27.69 -11.80 -10.62
N ASN A 404 -28.76 -11.65 -11.37
CA ASN A 404 -30.09 -11.98 -10.84
C ASN A 404 -30.16 -13.51 -10.69
N ILE A 405 -29.98 -14.00 -9.45
CA ILE A 405 -30.03 -15.44 -9.10
C ILE A 405 -31.41 -16.07 -9.52
N SER A 406 -32.42 -15.25 -9.78
CA SER A 406 -33.70 -15.67 -10.29
C SER A 406 -33.68 -16.17 -11.74
N SER A 407 -32.58 -16.02 -12.48
CA SER A 407 -32.47 -16.56 -13.86
C SER A 407 -31.90 -17.98 -13.94
N TYR A 408 -31.60 -18.61 -12.81
CA TYR A 408 -31.29 -20.03 -12.73
C TYR A 408 -32.52 -20.80 -12.19
N LYS A 409 -33.59 -20.79 -12.92
CA LYS A 409 -34.66 -21.79 -12.82
C LYS A 409 -34.60 -22.72 -14.00
#